data_8b49b7d400c8cc6a72773252b25c4704
#
_entry.id   8b49b7d400c8cc6a72773252b25c4704
#
_cell.length_a   1.000
_cell.length_b   1.000
_cell.length_c   1.000
_cell.angle_alpha   90.00
_cell.angle_beta   90.00
_cell.angle_gamma   90.00
#
_symmetry.space_group_name_H-M   'P 1'
#
loop_
_entity.id
_entity.type
_entity.pdbx_description
1 polymer ?
#
loop_
_entity_poly.entity_id
_entity_poly.type
_entity_poly.pdbx_seq_one_letter_code
_entity_poly.pdbx_strand_id
1 'polypeptide(L)'
;MPTWVACVARVQVDRETGRVMVEKLTLVVDAGTIVHPDGAKAQVEGCSLWGLSMALYEGSEFVNGLPKDTNLDTYTPLRMGDVPEIEIELMPSSEAPVGLGEPATTVVAPAIGNAIFAACGARVRHLPIRPETVRQALRS
;
A
#
# COMPACT_ATOMS: atom_id res chain seq x y z
N MET A 1 -7.95 5.18 22.87
CA MET A 1 -7.99 3.95 22.02
C MET A 1 -7.01 4.16 20.87
N PRO A 2 -6.28 3.16 20.38
CA PRO A 2 -5.51 3.28 19.14
C PRO A 2 -6.45 3.22 17.93
N THR A 3 -6.01 3.73 16.78
CA THR A 3 -6.68 3.48 15.50
C THR A 3 -6.40 2.04 15.05
N TRP A 4 -7.45 1.32 14.67
CA TRP A 4 -7.34 -0.02 14.10
C TRP A 4 -7.62 0.02 12.61
N VAL A 5 -6.76 -0.61 11.82
CA VAL A 5 -6.92 -0.69 10.36
C VAL A 5 -6.63 -2.11 9.89
N ALA A 6 -7.51 -2.62 9.03
CA ALA A 6 -7.29 -3.84 8.28
C ALA A 6 -7.34 -3.54 6.79
N CYS A 7 -6.53 -4.25 6.00
CA CYS A 7 -6.50 -4.11 4.55
C CYS A 7 -6.44 -5.47 3.88
N VAL A 8 -7.25 -5.62 2.83
CA VAL A 8 -7.19 -6.76 1.90
C VAL A 8 -6.88 -6.21 0.50
N ALA A 9 -5.90 -6.80 -0.17
CA ALA A 9 -5.54 -6.46 -1.54
C ALA A 9 -5.96 -7.57 -2.51
N ARG A 10 -6.46 -7.20 -3.69
CA ARG A 10 -6.60 -8.07 -4.85
C ARG A 10 -5.56 -7.69 -5.88
N VAL A 11 -4.78 -8.67 -6.33
CA VAL A 11 -3.66 -8.44 -7.24
C VAL A 11 -3.68 -9.41 -8.41
N GLN A 12 -3.14 -8.97 -9.55
CA GLN A 12 -2.67 -9.84 -10.62
C GLN A 12 -1.15 -9.90 -10.61
N VAL A 13 -0.59 -11.09 -10.79
CA VAL A 13 0.86 -11.31 -10.86
C VAL A 13 1.20 -11.95 -12.19
N ASP A 14 1.98 -11.25 -13.00
CA ASP A 14 2.59 -11.84 -14.19
C ASP A 14 3.83 -12.63 -13.75
N ARG A 15 3.76 -13.94 -13.87
CA ARG A 15 4.81 -14.86 -13.39
C ARG A 15 6.09 -14.82 -14.25
N GLU A 16 5.99 -14.39 -15.50
CA GLU A 16 7.15 -14.29 -16.40
C GLU A 16 7.94 -13.00 -16.14
N THR A 17 7.25 -11.88 -16.07
CA THR A 17 7.86 -10.58 -15.85
C THR A 17 8.06 -10.24 -14.38
N GLY A 18 7.29 -10.84 -13.47
CA GLY A 18 7.22 -10.49 -12.04
C GLY A 18 6.41 -9.23 -11.75
N ARG A 19 5.75 -8.67 -12.76
CA ARG A 19 4.94 -7.45 -12.59
C ARG A 19 3.73 -7.76 -11.73
N VAL A 20 3.47 -6.88 -10.77
CA VAL A 20 2.29 -6.90 -9.90
C VAL A 20 1.40 -5.73 -10.26
N MET A 21 0.12 -6.00 -10.49
CA MET A 21 -0.92 -5.01 -10.65
C MET A 21 -1.91 -5.15 -9.48
N VAL A 22 -2.12 -4.08 -8.72
CA VAL A 22 -3.12 -4.05 -7.67
C VAL A 22 -4.44 -3.61 -8.31
N GLU A 23 -5.46 -4.47 -8.23
CA GLU A 23 -6.78 -4.20 -8.81
C GLU A 23 -7.70 -3.52 -7.81
N LYS A 24 -7.61 -3.93 -6.53
CA LYS A 24 -8.48 -3.41 -5.48
C LYS A 24 -7.79 -3.43 -4.12
N LEU A 25 -8.05 -2.40 -3.32
CA LEU A 25 -7.78 -2.34 -1.89
C LEU A 25 -9.11 -2.20 -1.15
N THR A 26 -9.36 -3.06 -0.19
CA THR A 26 -10.51 -2.94 0.73
C THR A 26 -9.95 -2.68 2.13
N LEU A 27 -10.34 -1.56 2.71
CA LEU A 27 -9.88 -1.13 4.04
C LEU A 27 -11.05 -1.03 5.01
N VAL A 28 -10.85 -1.50 6.22
CA VAL A 28 -11.78 -1.34 7.34
C VAL A 28 -11.05 -0.59 8.45
N VAL A 29 -11.65 0.49 8.95
CA VAL A 29 -11.02 1.40 9.90
C VAL A 29 -11.91 1.65 11.10
N ASP A 30 -11.38 1.48 12.30
CA ASP A 30 -11.96 1.97 13.54
C ASP A 30 -11.09 3.07 14.13
N ALA A 31 -11.58 4.30 14.08
CA ALA A 31 -10.91 5.50 14.58
C ALA A 31 -11.76 6.24 15.65
N GLY A 32 -12.62 5.51 16.34
CA GLY A 32 -13.59 6.10 17.26
C GLY A 32 -14.70 6.83 16.51
N THR A 33 -15.34 7.78 17.17
CA THR A 33 -16.43 8.56 16.56
C THR A 33 -15.95 9.35 15.35
N ILE A 34 -16.55 9.12 14.19
CA ILE A 34 -16.26 9.83 12.95
C ILE A 34 -17.14 11.06 12.85
N VAL A 35 -16.56 12.24 12.99
CA VAL A 35 -17.28 13.52 12.95
C VAL A 35 -17.63 13.93 11.51
N HIS A 36 -16.75 13.63 10.55
CA HIS A 36 -16.91 13.98 9.14
C HIS A 36 -16.57 12.77 8.24
N PRO A 37 -17.58 11.92 7.92
CA PRO A 37 -17.34 10.65 7.19
C PRO A 37 -16.65 10.82 5.83
N ASP A 38 -17.04 11.80 5.02
CA ASP A 38 -16.45 12.02 3.71
C ASP A 38 -14.97 12.44 3.81
N GLY A 39 -14.66 13.33 4.76
CA GLY A 39 -13.27 13.72 5.03
C GLY A 39 -12.44 12.56 5.59
N ALA A 40 -13.04 11.70 6.43
CA ALA A 40 -12.37 10.51 6.94
C ALA A 40 -12.06 9.51 5.81
N LYS A 41 -13.02 9.26 4.91
CA LYS A 41 -12.78 8.39 3.74
C LYS A 41 -11.70 8.95 2.83
N ALA A 42 -11.75 10.24 2.49
CA ALA A 42 -10.73 10.90 1.67
C ALA A 42 -9.32 10.79 2.30
N GLN A 43 -9.23 10.90 3.64
CA GLN A 43 -7.97 10.74 4.35
C GLN A 43 -7.45 9.31 4.28
N VAL A 44 -8.29 8.30 4.49
CA VAL A 44 -7.93 6.89 4.39
C VAL A 44 -7.52 6.53 2.96
N GLU A 45 -8.25 7.03 1.96
CA GLU A 45 -7.92 6.85 0.54
C GLU A 45 -6.54 7.41 0.22
N GLY A 46 -6.27 8.67 0.58
CA GLY A 46 -4.99 9.32 0.33
C GLY A 46 -3.82 8.58 0.97
N CYS A 47 -3.93 8.18 2.24
CA CYS A 47 -2.86 7.47 2.90
C CYS A 47 -2.69 6.01 2.40
N SER A 48 -3.76 5.35 1.92
CA SER A 48 -3.63 4.02 1.29
C SER A 48 -2.92 4.10 -0.06
N LEU A 49 -3.20 5.13 -0.86
CA LEU A 49 -2.48 5.40 -2.11
C LEU A 49 -1.01 5.70 -1.88
N TRP A 50 -0.70 6.45 -0.83
CA TRP A 50 0.70 6.68 -0.44
C TRP A 50 1.37 5.36 -0.02
N GLY A 51 0.73 4.54 0.79
CA GLY A 51 1.20 3.20 1.14
C GLY A 51 1.44 2.31 -0.08
N LEU A 52 0.55 2.37 -1.08
CA LEU A 52 0.69 1.66 -2.35
C LEU A 52 1.90 2.15 -3.15
N SER A 53 2.10 3.47 -3.22
CA SER A 53 3.25 4.08 -3.88
C SER A 53 4.57 3.60 -3.28
N MET A 54 4.69 3.65 -1.95
CA MET A 54 5.86 3.12 -1.24
C MET A 54 6.04 1.61 -1.40
N ALA A 55 4.94 0.86 -1.44
CA ALA A 55 5.00 -0.59 -1.58
C ALA A 55 5.56 -1.06 -2.93
N LEU A 56 5.25 -0.35 -4.03
CA LEU A 56 5.55 -0.82 -5.39
C LEU A 56 6.62 0.01 -6.12
N TYR A 57 6.73 1.32 -5.84
CA TYR A 57 7.50 2.24 -6.67
C TYR A 57 8.59 2.97 -5.91
N GLU A 58 8.27 3.56 -4.76
CA GLU A 58 9.16 4.50 -4.09
C GLU A 58 10.28 3.78 -3.31
N GLY A 59 11.50 4.18 -3.58
CA GLY A 59 12.67 3.71 -2.86
C GLY A 59 13.88 4.54 -3.24
N SER A 60 14.60 5.05 -2.25
CA SER A 60 15.83 5.81 -2.45
C SER A 60 17.05 4.92 -2.26
N GLU A 61 17.97 4.98 -3.20
CA GLU A 61 19.30 4.37 -3.09
C GLU A 61 20.32 5.45 -2.69
N PHE A 62 21.25 5.08 -1.82
CA PHE A 62 22.35 5.95 -1.41
C PHE A 62 23.67 5.42 -1.99
N VAL A 63 24.39 6.28 -2.70
CA VAL A 63 25.71 5.98 -3.26
C VAL A 63 26.71 6.96 -2.67
N ASN A 64 27.74 6.47 -1.99
CA ASN A 64 28.74 7.29 -1.30
C ASN A 64 28.14 8.35 -0.34
N GLY A 65 27.04 8.00 0.35
CA GLY A 65 26.37 8.89 1.31
C GLY A 65 25.45 9.94 0.68
N LEU A 66 25.26 9.92 -0.62
CA LEU A 66 24.34 10.83 -1.34
C LEU A 66 23.16 10.04 -1.93
N PRO A 67 21.93 10.61 -1.95
CA PRO A 67 20.82 9.98 -2.64
C PRO A 67 21.12 9.91 -4.15
N LYS A 68 20.80 8.77 -4.76
CA LYS A 68 20.97 8.55 -6.22
C LYS A 68 19.93 9.35 -7.00
N ASP A 69 18.69 9.34 -6.52
CA ASP A 69 17.58 10.07 -7.12
C ASP A 69 17.55 11.48 -6.53
N THR A 70 17.99 12.45 -7.31
CA THR A 70 18.09 13.86 -6.89
C THR A 70 16.98 14.72 -7.46
N ASN A 71 16.12 14.16 -8.33
CA ASN A 71 15.05 14.88 -9.00
C ASN A 71 13.89 13.93 -9.37
N LEU A 72 12.72 14.49 -9.71
CA LEU A 72 11.50 13.77 -10.08
C LEU A 72 11.55 13.11 -11.48
N ASP A 73 12.61 13.29 -12.24
CA ASP A 73 12.86 12.58 -13.49
C ASP A 73 13.32 11.13 -13.27
N THR A 74 13.95 10.84 -12.13
CA THR A 74 14.42 9.50 -11.76
C THR A 74 13.61 8.89 -10.61
N TYR A 75 13.09 9.71 -9.68
CA TYR A 75 12.20 9.28 -8.61
C TYR A 75 10.77 9.11 -9.11
N THR A 76 10.24 7.89 -9.04
CA THR A 76 8.94 7.55 -9.64
C THR A 76 7.92 7.16 -8.58
N PRO A 77 6.99 8.06 -8.21
CA PRO A 77 5.83 7.73 -7.38
C PRO A 77 4.71 7.08 -8.21
N LEU A 78 3.66 6.61 -7.51
CA LEU A 78 2.42 6.14 -8.13
C LEU A 78 1.85 7.17 -9.12
N ARG A 79 1.36 6.70 -10.26
CA ARG A 79 0.69 7.52 -11.27
C ARG A 79 -0.80 7.25 -11.29
N MET A 80 -1.59 8.20 -11.79
CA MET A 80 -3.06 8.09 -11.87
C MET A 80 -3.54 6.82 -12.59
N GLY A 81 -2.79 6.34 -13.59
CA GLY A 81 -3.12 5.12 -14.31
C GLY A 81 -2.90 3.82 -13.52
N ASP A 82 -2.21 3.89 -12.39
CA ASP A 82 -1.90 2.73 -11.53
C ASP A 82 -2.77 2.70 -10.25
N VAL A 83 -3.70 3.66 -10.11
CA VAL A 83 -4.61 3.74 -8.96
C VAL A 83 -5.65 2.61 -9.05
N PRO A 84 -5.75 1.73 -8.04
CA PRO A 84 -6.72 0.66 -8.01
C PRO A 84 -8.12 1.15 -7.62
N GLU A 85 -9.11 0.26 -7.68
CA GLU A 85 -10.35 0.45 -6.95
C GLU A 85 -10.08 0.47 -5.44
N ILE A 86 -10.65 1.44 -4.72
CA ILE A 86 -10.52 1.55 -3.27
C ILE A 86 -11.90 1.52 -2.63
N GLU A 87 -12.09 0.58 -1.70
CA GLU A 87 -13.29 0.46 -0.89
C GLU A 87 -12.94 0.67 0.58
N ILE A 88 -13.66 1.58 1.24
CA ILE A 88 -13.38 1.96 2.63
C ILE A 88 -14.66 1.82 3.47
N GLU A 89 -14.56 1.03 4.53
CA GLU A 89 -15.56 0.89 5.56
C GLU A 89 -15.06 1.55 6.85
N LEU A 90 -15.85 2.49 7.37
CA LEU A 90 -15.61 3.12 8.67
C LEU A 90 -16.46 2.42 9.71
N MET A 91 -15.84 1.80 10.70
CA MET A 91 -16.55 1.07 11.76
C MET A 91 -17.34 2.04 12.64
N PRO A 92 -18.62 1.75 12.93
CA PRO A 92 -19.36 2.52 13.90
C PRO A 92 -18.72 2.41 15.29
N SER A 93 -18.46 3.53 15.93
CA SER A 93 -17.85 3.56 17.25
C SER A 93 -18.37 4.74 18.08
N SER A 94 -18.55 4.53 19.38
CA SER A 94 -18.90 5.55 20.37
C SER A 94 -17.68 6.04 21.16
N GLU A 95 -16.49 5.48 20.87
CA GLU A 95 -15.24 5.90 21.51
C GLU A 95 -14.82 7.30 21.06
N ALA A 96 -13.97 7.94 21.85
CA ALA A 96 -13.41 9.24 21.49
C ALA A 96 -12.66 9.17 20.15
N PRO A 97 -12.77 10.21 19.30
CA PRO A 97 -12.03 10.28 18.02
C PRO A 97 -10.53 10.15 18.25
N VAL A 98 -9.86 9.39 17.37
CA VAL A 98 -8.41 9.21 17.36
C VAL A 98 -7.82 9.55 16.00
N GLY A 99 -6.48 9.57 15.90
CA GLY A 99 -5.77 9.97 14.69
C GLY A 99 -6.09 9.08 13.49
N LEU A 100 -6.30 9.69 12.33
CA LEU A 100 -6.64 9.01 11.08
C LEU A 100 -5.67 9.36 9.93
N GLY A 101 -4.64 10.16 10.23
CA GLY A 101 -3.75 10.72 9.20
C GLY A 101 -2.97 9.69 8.39
N GLU A 102 -2.35 8.71 9.04
CA GLU A 102 -1.41 7.78 8.40
C GLU A 102 -1.65 6.28 8.64
N PRO A 103 -2.57 5.83 9.52
CA PRO A 103 -2.64 4.42 9.90
C PRO A 103 -2.84 3.47 8.72
N ALA A 104 -3.62 3.86 7.70
CA ALA A 104 -3.88 3.04 6.52
C ALA A 104 -2.61 2.78 5.67
N THR A 105 -1.62 3.68 5.70
CA THR A 105 -0.34 3.50 4.99
C THR A 105 0.37 2.21 5.42
N THR A 106 0.31 1.87 6.72
CA THR A 106 1.10 0.78 7.31
C THR A 106 0.63 -0.62 6.91
N VAL A 107 -0.63 -0.77 6.53
CA VAL A 107 -1.26 -2.08 6.24
C VAL A 107 -1.27 -2.44 4.75
N VAL A 108 -1.00 -1.48 3.85
CA VAL A 108 -1.09 -1.71 2.40
C VAL A 108 0.01 -2.64 1.90
N ALA A 109 1.27 -2.38 2.22
CA ALA A 109 2.39 -3.21 1.77
C ALA A 109 2.28 -4.68 2.24
N PRO A 110 1.97 -4.98 3.52
CA PRO A 110 1.77 -6.36 3.94
C PRO A 110 0.54 -7.02 3.30
N ALA A 111 -0.55 -6.28 3.05
CA ALA A 111 -1.70 -6.80 2.32
C ALA A 111 -1.34 -7.23 0.89
N ILE A 112 -0.58 -6.40 0.16
CA ILE A 112 -0.07 -6.72 -1.17
C ILE A 112 0.86 -7.92 -1.13
N GLY A 113 1.80 -7.98 -0.19
CA GLY A 113 2.71 -9.11 -0.03
C GLY A 113 1.98 -10.44 0.24
N ASN A 114 0.92 -10.41 1.04
CA ASN A 114 0.05 -11.58 1.27
C ASN A 114 -0.77 -11.96 0.03
N ALA A 115 -1.28 -10.99 -0.70
CA ALA A 115 -2.02 -11.22 -1.94
C ALA A 115 -1.13 -11.85 -3.03
N ILE A 116 0.12 -11.38 -3.18
CA ILE A 116 1.11 -11.99 -4.08
C ILE A 116 1.37 -13.44 -3.69
N PHE A 117 1.57 -13.72 -2.40
CA PHE A 117 1.77 -15.09 -1.94
C PHE A 117 0.56 -15.98 -2.25
N ALA A 118 -0.65 -15.49 -2.00
CA ALA A 118 -1.88 -16.22 -2.32
C ALA A 118 -2.03 -16.49 -3.84
N ALA A 119 -1.62 -15.52 -4.68
CA ALA A 119 -1.77 -15.64 -6.13
C ALA A 119 -0.73 -16.57 -6.79
N CYS A 120 0.49 -16.61 -6.28
CA CYS A 120 1.58 -17.31 -6.99
C CYS A 120 2.59 -18.05 -6.09
N GLY A 121 2.43 -18.01 -4.76
CA GLY A 121 3.36 -18.64 -3.80
C GLY A 121 4.63 -17.83 -3.50
N ALA A 122 4.87 -16.72 -4.18
CA ALA A 122 6.06 -15.89 -3.96
C ALA A 122 5.96 -15.12 -2.64
N ARG A 123 6.88 -15.36 -1.70
CA ARG A 123 6.94 -14.64 -0.42
C ARG A 123 7.94 -13.49 -0.50
N VAL A 124 7.44 -12.28 -0.75
CA VAL A 124 8.25 -11.06 -0.81
C VAL A 124 8.32 -10.40 0.56
N ARG A 125 9.53 -10.01 0.99
CA ARG A 125 9.80 -9.39 2.31
C ARG A 125 10.65 -8.11 2.20
N HIS A 126 10.80 -7.57 1.01
CA HIS A 126 11.55 -6.35 0.72
C HIS A 126 10.66 -5.33 0.02
N LEU A 127 10.84 -4.06 0.35
CA LEU A 127 10.19 -2.94 -0.29
C LEU A 127 11.24 -2.07 -1.01
N PRO A 128 10.85 -1.47 -2.13
CA PRO A 128 9.61 -1.68 -2.86
C PRO A 128 9.54 -3.09 -3.50
N ILE A 129 8.33 -3.59 -3.71
CA ILE A 129 8.06 -4.89 -4.34
C ILE A 129 8.30 -4.76 -5.86
N ARG A 130 9.52 -4.88 -6.28
CA ARG A 130 9.91 -4.77 -7.69
C ARG A 130 9.71 -6.08 -8.45
N PRO A 131 9.49 -6.05 -9.77
CA PRO A 131 9.34 -7.25 -10.59
C PRO A 131 10.46 -8.27 -10.40
N GLU A 132 11.71 -7.79 -10.26
CA GLU A 132 12.89 -8.64 -10.05
C GLU A 132 12.78 -9.43 -8.74
N THR A 133 12.32 -8.77 -7.67
CA THR A 133 12.13 -9.38 -6.34
C THR A 133 11.07 -10.48 -6.38
N VAL A 134 9.97 -10.23 -7.10
CA VAL A 134 8.90 -11.23 -7.29
C VAL A 134 9.43 -12.43 -8.08
N ARG A 135 10.15 -12.20 -9.20
CA ARG A 135 10.75 -13.29 -9.99
C ARG A 135 11.76 -14.12 -9.19
N GLN A 136 12.56 -13.50 -8.34
CA GLN A 136 13.46 -14.24 -7.45
C GLN A 136 12.69 -15.13 -6.48
N ALA A 137 11.64 -14.58 -5.84
CA ALA A 137 10.82 -15.32 -4.90
C ALA A 137 10.00 -16.46 -5.55
N LEU A 138 9.73 -16.39 -6.86
CA LEU A 138 9.08 -17.48 -7.62
C LEU A 138 10.02 -18.67 -7.92
N ARG A 139 11.34 -18.45 -7.83
CA ARG A 139 12.36 -19.48 -8.12
C ARG A 139 12.91 -20.15 -6.86
N SER A 140 12.62 -19.59 -5.70
CA SER A 140 13.05 -20.09 -4.38
C SER A 140 12.01 -21.06 -3.79
#